data_575b5d3cca077680fbe7f9804ca206c0
#
_entry.id   575b5d3cca077680fbe7f9804ca206c0
#
_cell.length_a   1.000
_cell.length_b   1.000
_cell.length_c   1.000
_cell.angle_alpha   90.00
_cell.angle_beta   90.00
_cell.angle_gamma   90.00
#
_symmetry.space_group_name_H-M   'P 1'
#
loop_
_entity.id
_entity.type
_entity.pdbx_description
1 polymer ?
#
loop_
_entity_poly.entity_id
_entity_poly.type
_entity_poly.pdbx_seq_one_letter_code
_entity_poly.pdbx_strand_id
1 'polypeptide(L)'
;MAWILPPAVGIVARILVVEDSPDNMKLFRTLLALKGHEVTALVGGDELLETIDRADPELVLMDIQLPGKDGFALLGEIRQSPHAGLRVLALTAHAMSGDRERAIQAGFDGYITKPIDIRAFPELVRRALAGEAVSH
;
A
#
# COMPACT_ATOMS: atom_id res chain seq x y z
N MET A 1 -33.34 16.73 -3.41
CA MET A 1 -32.76 16.95 -3.70
C MET A 1 -31.77 16.37 -3.81
N ALA A 2 -31.70 16.23 -4.32
CA ALA A 2 -30.76 15.53 -4.63
C ALA A 2 -29.56 16.00 -4.15
N TRP A 3 -29.37 16.00 -3.17
CA TRP A 3 -28.27 16.26 -2.77
C TRP A 3 -27.41 15.46 -3.37
N ILE A 4 -26.41 15.86 -3.73
CA ILE A 4 -25.53 15.22 -4.41
C ILE A 4 -24.41 15.00 -3.54
N LEU A 5 -23.85 13.91 -3.57
CA LEU A 5 -22.66 13.64 -2.90
C LEU A 5 -21.59 14.52 -3.37
N PRO A 6 -20.85 15.15 -2.51
CA PRO A 6 -19.71 15.94 -2.94
C PRO A 6 -18.77 15.07 -3.74
N PRO A 7 -18.30 15.55 -4.87
CA PRO A 7 -17.34 14.78 -5.66
C PRO A 7 -16.13 14.39 -4.89
N ALA A 8 -15.80 15.17 -3.91
CA ALA A 8 -14.62 14.86 -3.13
C ALA A 8 -14.80 13.69 -2.21
N VAL A 9 -16.01 13.23 -2.08
CA VAL A 9 -16.19 12.09 -1.25
C VAL A 9 -15.53 10.90 -1.83
N GLY A 10 -15.36 10.87 -3.08
CA GLY A 10 -14.53 9.92 -3.69
C GLY A 10 -14.51 8.55 -3.08
N ILE A 11 -13.48 7.82 -3.35
CA ILE A 11 -13.32 6.48 -2.85
C ILE A 11 -12.76 6.52 -1.45
N VAL A 12 -13.50 5.95 -0.51
CA VAL A 12 -13.01 5.69 0.83
C VAL A 12 -12.76 4.20 0.93
N ALA A 13 -11.54 3.83 1.24
CA ALA A 13 -11.11 2.45 1.16
C ALA A 13 -10.44 1.99 2.45
N ARG A 14 -10.37 0.68 2.62
CA ARG A 14 -9.60 0.05 3.69
C ARG A 14 -8.21 -0.23 3.15
N ILE A 15 -7.20 0.30 3.80
CA ILE A 15 -5.81 0.20 3.35
C ILE A 15 -4.96 -0.37 4.48
N LEU A 16 -4.18 -1.38 4.16
CA LEU A 16 -3.20 -1.95 5.07
C LEU A 16 -1.83 -1.38 4.72
N VAL A 17 -1.14 -0.84 5.72
CA VAL A 17 0.23 -0.34 5.54
C VAL A 17 1.17 -1.21 6.37
N VAL A 18 2.15 -1.81 5.70
CA VAL A 18 3.18 -2.63 6.34
C VAL A 18 4.49 -1.85 6.30
N GLU A 19 4.88 -1.30 7.44
CA GLU A 19 6.00 -0.38 7.53
C GLU A 19 6.56 -0.40 8.95
N ASP A 20 7.86 -0.60 9.11
CA ASP A 20 8.46 -0.70 10.43
C ASP A 20 8.90 0.63 11.02
N SER A 21 9.09 1.67 10.22
CA SER A 21 9.49 2.98 10.73
C SER A 21 8.29 3.69 11.33
N PRO A 22 8.34 4.06 12.62
CA PRO A 22 7.22 4.79 13.22
C PRO A 22 6.94 6.13 12.55
N ASP A 23 7.97 6.84 12.11
CA ASP A 23 7.81 8.12 11.43
C ASP A 23 7.13 7.96 10.09
N ASN A 24 7.54 6.98 9.32
CA ASN A 24 6.90 6.70 8.03
C ASN A 24 5.46 6.22 8.21
N MET A 25 5.23 5.36 9.19
CA MET A 25 3.87 4.88 9.47
C MET A 25 2.96 6.05 9.83
N LYS A 26 3.44 6.96 10.67
CA LYS A 26 2.67 8.14 11.05
C LYS A 26 2.34 8.99 9.83
N LEU A 27 3.29 9.18 8.94
CA LEU A 27 3.07 9.95 7.72
C LEU A 27 2.01 9.29 6.83
N PHE A 28 2.13 8.00 6.59
CA PHE A 28 1.16 7.29 5.77
C PHE A 28 -0.25 7.37 6.37
N ARG A 29 -0.35 7.13 7.67
CA ARG A 29 -1.65 7.17 8.35
C ARG A 29 -2.28 8.55 8.26
N THR A 30 -1.48 9.59 8.46
CA THR A 30 -1.98 10.97 8.40
C THR A 30 -2.48 11.30 6.99
N LEU A 31 -1.68 11.00 5.97
CA LEU A 31 -2.05 11.32 4.60
C LEU A 31 -3.30 10.55 4.15
N LEU A 32 -3.39 9.29 4.52
CA LEU A 32 -4.53 8.46 4.13
C LEU A 32 -5.79 8.84 4.89
N ALA A 33 -5.65 9.16 6.18
CA ALA A 33 -6.80 9.58 6.99
C ALA A 33 -7.39 10.90 6.51
N LEU A 34 -6.56 11.81 6.00
CA LEU A 34 -7.04 13.05 5.43
C LEU A 34 -7.98 12.85 4.25
N LYS A 35 -7.87 11.73 3.57
CA LYS A 35 -8.76 11.38 2.47
C LYS A 35 -9.91 10.47 2.92
N GLY A 36 -10.04 10.23 4.21
CA GLY A 36 -11.12 9.43 4.76
C GLY A 36 -10.89 7.92 4.70
N HIS A 37 -9.72 7.48 4.30
CA HIS A 37 -9.43 6.05 4.26
C HIS A 37 -9.28 5.46 5.65
N GLU A 38 -9.67 4.21 5.78
CA GLU A 38 -9.51 3.46 7.00
C GLU A 38 -8.18 2.70 6.92
N VAL A 39 -7.27 2.96 7.86
CA VAL A 39 -5.91 2.44 7.79
C VAL A 39 -5.69 1.41 8.89
N THR A 40 -5.19 0.25 8.50
CA THR A 40 -4.68 -0.75 9.42
C THR A 40 -3.16 -0.74 9.30
N ALA A 41 -2.48 -0.68 10.44
CA ALA A 41 -1.02 -0.59 10.48
C ALA A 41 -0.43 -1.92 10.94
N LEU A 42 0.62 -2.36 10.26
CA LEU A 42 1.35 -3.56 10.62
C LEU A 42 2.83 -3.22 10.55
N VAL A 43 3.55 -3.39 11.66
CA VAL A 43 4.94 -2.95 11.74
C VAL A 43 5.93 -3.94 11.17
N GLY A 44 5.53 -5.16 10.91
CA GLY A 44 6.41 -6.18 10.36
C GLY A 44 5.61 -7.23 9.61
N GLY A 45 6.27 -8.29 9.18
CA GLY A 45 5.63 -9.30 8.37
C GLY A 45 4.84 -10.35 9.14
N ASP A 46 4.99 -10.39 10.46
CA ASP A 46 4.29 -11.37 11.26
C ASP A 46 2.80 -11.09 11.25
N GLU A 47 2.00 -12.11 11.21
CA GLU A 47 0.54 -12.01 11.21
C GLU A 47 -0.02 -11.28 9.99
N LEU A 48 0.73 -11.26 8.89
CA LEU A 48 0.27 -10.56 7.68
C LEU A 48 -1.06 -11.13 7.17
N LEU A 49 -1.14 -12.43 6.96
CA LEU A 49 -2.35 -13.04 6.41
C LEU A 49 -3.54 -12.95 7.37
N GLU A 50 -3.30 -13.11 8.66
CA GLU A 50 -4.35 -12.95 9.66
C GLU A 50 -4.87 -11.50 9.68
N THR A 51 -3.97 -10.54 9.52
CA THR A 51 -4.35 -9.13 9.46
C THR A 51 -5.17 -8.84 8.21
N ILE A 52 -4.78 -9.40 7.08
CA ILE A 52 -5.55 -9.26 5.84
C ILE A 52 -6.94 -9.87 5.99
N ASP A 53 -7.03 -11.05 6.57
CA ASP A 53 -8.32 -11.69 6.81
C ASP A 53 -9.23 -10.82 7.66
N ARG A 54 -8.68 -10.22 8.71
CA ARG A 54 -9.47 -9.43 9.65
C ARG A 54 -9.84 -8.06 9.12
N ALA A 55 -8.88 -7.37 8.51
CA ALA A 55 -9.06 -6.00 8.06
C ALA A 55 -9.74 -5.90 6.69
N ASP A 56 -9.65 -6.95 5.91
CA ASP A 56 -10.21 -7.00 4.55
C ASP A 56 -9.82 -5.78 3.73
N PRO A 57 -8.51 -5.51 3.56
CA PRO A 57 -8.09 -4.31 2.85
C PRO A 57 -8.33 -4.42 1.35
N GLU A 58 -8.48 -3.28 0.72
CA GLU A 58 -8.61 -3.18 -0.73
C GLU A 58 -7.25 -2.88 -1.37
N LEU A 59 -6.30 -2.42 -0.59
CA LEU A 59 -4.96 -2.09 -1.05
C LEU A 59 -3.97 -2.32 0.10
N VAL A 60 -2.81 -2.85 -0.24
CA VAL A 60 -1.70 -2.99 0.69
C VAL A 60 -0.55 -2.12 0.22
N LEU A 61 0.00 -1.31 1.11
CA LEU A 61 1.25 -0.59 0.87
C LEU A 61 2.31 -1.30 1.69
N MET A 62 3.32 -1.86 1.03
CA MET A 62 4.28 -2.74 1.69
C MET A 62 5.71 -2.29 1.47
N ASP A 63 6.38 -1.96 2.56
CA ASP A 63 7.81 -1.71 2.53
C ASP A 63 8.53 -3.00 2.16
N ILE A 64 9.39 -2.95 1.16
CA ILE A 64 10.13 -4.14 0.74
C ILE A 64 11.38 -4.38 1.57
N GLN A 65 11.72 -3.45 2.47
CA GLN A 65 12.91 -3.57 3.30
C GLN A 65 12.54 -3.66 4.77
N LEU A 66 11.82 -4.71 5.13
CA LEU A 66 11.42 -4.94 6.51
C LEU A 66 12.45 -5.79 7.24
N PRO A 67 12.67 -5.56 8.55
CA PRO A 67 13.55 -6.42 9.33
C PRO A 67 13.01 -7.85 9.39
N GLY A 68 13.89 -8.80 9.20
CA GLY A 68 13.57 -10.21 9.37
C GLY A 68 12.89 -10.88 8.19
N LYS A 69 11.94 -10.20 7.55
CA LYS A 69 11.23 -10.75 6.40
C LYS A 69 11.11 -9.68 5.36
N ASP A 70 11.59 -9.91 4.16
CA ASP A 70 11.51 -8.88 3.14
C ASP A 70 10.12 -8.84 2.50
N GLY A 71 9.81 -7.72 1.86
CA GLY A 71 8.52 -7.53 1.24
C GLY A 71 8.25 -8.46 0.07
N PHE A 72 9.30 -8.95 -0.60
CA PHE A 72 9.11 -9.90 -1.70
C PHE A 72 8.60 -11.24 -1.18
N ALA A 73 9.13 -11.72 -0.06
CA ALA A 73 8.66 -12.95 0.55
C ALA A 73 7.21 -12.78 1.03
N LEU A 74 6.89 -11.64 1.61
CA LEU A 74 5.54 -11.34 2.08
C LEU A 74 4.55 -11.27 0.92
N LEU A 75 4.94 -10.67 -0.19
CA LEU A 75 4.11 -10.67 -1.39
C LEU A 75 3.83 -12.09 -1.84
N GLY A 76 4.85 -12.95 -1.83
CA GLY A 76 4.68 -14.35 -2.16
C GLY A 76 3.63 -15.04 -1.30
N GLU A 77 3.61 -14.74 -0.01
CA GLU A 77 2.59 -15.29 0.88
C GLU A 77 1.19 -14.85 0.48
N ILE A 78 1.02 -13.57 0.13
CA ILE A 78 -0.26 -13.06 -0.32
C ILE A 78 -0.70 -13.75 -1.62
N ARG A 79 0.21 -13.85 -2.58
CA ARG A 79 -0.11 -14.41 -3.91
C ARG A 79 -0.45 -15.91 -3.85
N GLN A 80 0.04 -16.62 -2.84
CA GLN A 80 -0.26 -18.03 -2.63
C GLN A 80 -1.44 -18.26 -1.71
N SER A 81 -2.08 -17.19 -1.24
CA SER A 81 -3.22 -17.26 -0.33
C SER A 81 -4.53 -17.06 -1.07
N PRO A 82 -5.68 -17.17 -0.38
CA PRO A 82 -6.95 -16.79 -0.99
C PRO A 82 -7.04 -15.32 -1.40
N HIS A 83 -6.07 -14.50 -1.00
CA HIS A 83 -6.03 -13.08 -1.34
C HIS A 83 -5.10 -12.80 -2.54
N ALA A 84 -4.91 -13.77 -3.42
CA ALA A 84 -3.95 -13.64 -4.51
C ALA A 84 -4.19 -12.42 -5.41
N GLY A 85 -5.43 -11.98 -5.54
CA GLY A 85 -5.78 -10.82 -6.37
C GLY A 85 -5.71 -9.47 -5.68
N LEU A 86 -5.30 -9.44 -4.41
CA LEU A 86 -5.20 -8.19 -3.66
C LEU A 86 -4.15 -7.27 -4.27
N ARG A 87 -4.48 -5.99 -4.41
CA ARG A 87 -3.53 -5.04 -4.95
C ARG A 87 -2.50 -4.67 -3.90
N VAL A 88 -1.24 -4.75 -4.29
CA VAL A 88 -0.12 -4.48 -3.38
C VAL A 88 0.87 -3.57 -4.08
N LEU A 89 1.15 -2.42 -3.48
CA LEU A 89 2.19 -1.51 -3.94
C LEU A 89 3.43 -1.66 -3.08
N ALA A 90 4.58 -1.71 -3.72
CA ALA A 90 5.85 -1.73 -3.01
C ALA A 90 6.24 -0.32 -2.60
N LEU A 91 6.75 -0.18 -1.37
CA LEU A 91 7.39 1.05 -0.92
C LEU A 91 8.89 0.76 -0.90
N THR A 92 9.67 1.55 -1.61
CA THR A 92 11.09 1.29 -1.73
C THR A 92 11.92 2.55 -1.52
N ALA A 93 13.00 2.43 -0.75
CA ALA A 93 13.95 3.51 -0.56
C ALA A 93 14.93 3.61 -1.72
N HIS A 94 15.00 2.58 -2.57
CA HIS A 94 15.98 2.53 -3.63
C HIS A 94 15.29 2.66 -4.98
N ALA A 95 15.41 3.86 -5.57
CA ALA A 95 14.90 4.12 -6.90
C ALA A 95 15.85 3.61 -7.98
N MET A 96 16.87 2.89 -7.59
CA MET A 96 17.84 2.34 -8.54
C MET A 96 17.19 1.31 -9.44
N SER A 97 17.68 1.25 -10.65
CA SER A 97 17.03 0.51 -11.73
C SER A 97 16.65 -0.93 -11.40
N GLY A 98 17.42 -1.63 -10.62
CA GLY A 98 17.13 -3.04 -10.36
C GLY A 98 15.91 -3.28 -9.48
N ASP A 99 15.62 -2.38 -8.53
CA ASP A 99 14.54 -2.60 -7.58
C ASP A 99 13.16 -2.42 -8.19
N ARG A 100 13.03 -1.51 -9.15
CA ARG A 100 11.76 -1.29 -9.83
C ARG A 100 11.34 -2.51 -10.64
N GLU A 101 12.23 -2.99 -11.50
CA GLU A 101 11.93 -4.16 -12.31
C GLU A 101 11.69 -5.37 -11.43
N ARG A 102 12.46 -5.49 -10.35
CA ARG A 102 12.33 -6.60 -9.44
C ARG A 102 10.95 -6.60 -8.77
N ALA A 103 10.46 -5.42 -8.37
CA ALA A 103 9.14 -5.30 -7.76
C ALA A 103 8.04 -5.72 -8.74
N ILE A 104 8.11 -5.22 -9.96
CA ILE A 104 7.09 -5.54 -10.97
C ILE A 104 7.14 -7.03 -11.32
N GLN A 105 8.33 -7.58 -11.52
CA GLN A 105 8.48 -9.00 -11.86
C GLN A 105 8.03 -9.91 -10.73
N ALA A 106 8.17 -9.48 -9.48
CA ALA A 106 7.74 -10.26 -8.34
C ALA A 106 6.22 -10.30 -8.18
N GLY A 107 5.50 -9.39 -8.84
CA GLY A 107 4.05 -9.38 -8.79
C GLY A 107 3.43 -8.24 -8.01
N PHE A 108 4.22 -7.23 -7.63
CA PHE A 108 3.66 -6.00 -7.09
C PHE A 108 2.90 -5.27 -8.20
N ASP A 109 1.81 -4.63 -7.84
CA ASP A 109 0.97 -3.90 -8.79
C ASP A 109 1.50 -2.51 -9.12
N GLY A 110 2.56 -2.11 -8.45
CA GLY A 110 3.23 -0.85 -8.68
C GLY A 110 4.21 -0.59 -7.57
N TYR A 111 4.86 0.56 -7.60
CA TYR A 111 5.80 0.94 -6.56
C TYR A 111 5.74 2.45 -6.31
N ILE A 112 6.13 2.83 -5.11
CA ILE A 112 6.29 4.22 -4.72
C ILE A 112 7.65 4.32 -4.04
N THR A 113 8.48 5.28 -4.48
CA THR A 113 9.80 5.46 -3.91
C THR A 113 9.74 6.37 -2.68
N LYS A 114 10.61 6.11 -1.73
CA LYS A 114 10.79 6.96 -0.55
C LYS A 114 11.98 7.89 -0.79
N PRO A 115 11.97 9.07 -0.22
CA PRO A 115 10.94 9.65 0.63
C PRO A 115 9.67 9.95 -0.12
N ILE A 116 8.54 9.87 0.59
CA ILE A 116 7.23 10.01 -0.03
C ILE A 116 7.01 11.45 -0.49
N ASP A 117 6.55 11.58 -1.73
CA ASP A 117 6.09 12.87 -2.22
C ASP A 117 4.69 13.12 -1.66
N ILE A 118 4.62 13.99 -0.66
CA ILE A 118 3.38 14.24 0.08
C ILE A 118 2.25 14.71 -0.83
N ARG A 119 2.58 15.50 -1.85
CA ARG A 119 1.57 16.02 -2.76
C ARG A 119 1.04 14.95 -3.70
N ALA A 120 1.93 14.10 -4.18
CA ALA A 120 1.55 13.06 -5.14
C ALA A 120 0.88 11.86 -4.47
N PHE A 121 1.23 11.57 -3.23
CA PHE A 121 0.85 10.32 -2.58
C PHE A 121 -0.68 10.05 -2.59
N PRO A 122 -1.53 10.99 -2.20
CA PRO A 122 -2.98 10.73 -2.20
C PRO A 122 -3.52 10.35 -3.57
N GLU A 123 -3.00 10.98 -4.62
CA GLU A 123 -3.43 10.66 -5.99
C GLU A 123 -2.90 9.31 -6.45
N LEU A 124 -1.69 8.95 -6.05
CA LEU A 124 -1.14 7.64 -6.36
C LEU A 124 -1.98 6.53 -5.74
N VAL A 125 -2.41 6.72 -4.51
CA VAL A 125 -3.28 5.77 -3.82
C VAL A 125 -4.63 5.67 -4.53
N ARG A 126 -5.21 6.82 -4.90
CA ARG A 126 -6.48 6.84 -5.64
C ARG A 126 -6.36 6.04 -6.93
N ARG A 127 -5.28 6.24 -7.66
CA ARG A 127 -5.05 5.52 -8.92
C ARG A 127 -4.91 4.01 -8.70
N ALA A 128 -4.18 3.64 -7.66
CA ALA A 128 -4.04 2.22 -7.31
C ALA A 128 -5.39 1.58 -6.98
N LEU A 129 -6.22 2.30 -6.23
CA LEU A 129 -7.56 1.81 -5.90
C LEU A 129 -8.45 1.69 -7.12
N ALA A 130 -8.22 2.53 -8.13
CA ALA A 130 -8.96 2.46 -9.38
C ALA A 130 -8.43 1.37 -10.33
N GLY A 131 -7.39 0.65 -9.94
CA GLY A 131 -6.82 -0.40 -10.77
C GLY A 131 -5.79 0.08 -11.79
N GLU A 132 -5.34 1.33 -11.68
CA GLU A 132 -4.36 1.88 -12.59
C GLU A 132 -2.94 1.52 -12.16
N ALA A 133 -2.02 1.54 -13.10
CA ALA A 133 -0.61 1.34 -12.80
C ALA A 133 -0.05 2.53 -12.02
N VAL A 134 0.80 2.24 -11.05
CA VAL A 134 1.44 3.28 -10.24
C VAL A 134 2.94 3.07 -10.26
N SER A 135 3.65 4.12 -10.67
CA SER A 135 5.11 4.14 -10.72
C SER A 135 5.56 5.54 -10.35
N HIS A 136 6.15 5.69 -9.19
CA HIS A 136 6.56 7.03 -8.79
C HIS A 136 7.90 7.03 -8.04
#